data_7a6c0dc3f9372b56464f287e986a7bd7
#
_entry.id   7a6c0dc3f9372b56464f287e986a7bd7
#
_cell.length_a   1.000
_cell.length_b   1.000
_cell.length_c   1.000
_cell.angle_alpha   90.00
_cell.angle_beta   90.00
_cell.angle_gamma   90.00
#
_symmetry.space_group_name_H-M   'P 1'
#
loop_
_entity.id
_entity.type
_entity.pdbx_description
1 polymer ?
#
loop_
_entity_poly.entity_id
_entity_poly.type
_entity_poly.pdbx_seq_one_letter_code
_entity_poly.pdbx_strand_id
1 'polypeptide(L)'
;TYTMPEWRVNLDFSYNNWLANFTTITPRRFMYGEQLSKSDQMYTITAGYKKSGWSVMVGVLNPFTSEYKIDNRSWSSINPVKSKIHTNHNKSVLVKLNFNLNYGKQSGNNYKCLNNNDTDSGIMQGTKNL
;
A
#
# COMPACT_ATOMS: atom_id res chain seq x y z
N THR A 1 31.11 -0.35 6.96
CA THR A 1 29.72 -0.39 6.39
C THR A 1 29.15 -1.77 6.65
N TYR A 2 28.33 -1.89 7.66
CA TYR A 2 27.73 -3.17 8.04
C TYR A 2 26.38 -3.25 7.32
N THR A 3 26.34 -3.98 6.22
CA THR A 3 25.13 -4.19 5.44
C THR A 3 24.57 -5.57 5.79
N MET A 4 23.46 -5.63 6.52
CA MET A 4 22.74 -6.89 6.67
C MET A 4 21.63 -7.00 5.60
N PRO A 5 21.50 -8.14 4.93
CA PRO A 5 20.42 -8.34 4.00
C PRO A 5 19.08 -8.36 4.74
N GLU A 6 18.18 -7.51 4.30
CA GLU A 6 16.78 -7.54 4.70
C GLU A 6 16.03 -8.43 3.72
N TRP A 7 15.33 -9.41 4.22
CA TRP A 7 14.44 -10.26 3.44
C TRP A 7 13.01 -9.89 3.72
N ARG A 8 12.28 -9.59 2.67
CA ARG A 8 10.85 -9.41 2.72
C ARG A 8 10.20 -10.48 1.87
N VAL A 9 9.33 -11.28 2.46
CA VAL A 9 8.58 -12.32 1.77
C VAL A 9 7.14 -11.87 1.71
N ASN A 10 6.60 -11.78 0.50
CA ASN A 10 5.20 -11.52 0.23
C ASN A 10 4.62 -12.72 -0.50
N LEU A 11 3.56 -13.28 0.05
CA LEU A 11 2.79 -14.34 -0.56
C LEU A 11 1.37 -13.82 -0.80
N ASP A 12 1.00 -13.73 -2.05
CA ASP A 12 -0.33 -13.32 -2.47
C ASP A 12 -1.08 -14.52 -3.02
N PHE A 13 -2.24 -14.77 -2.47
CA PHE A 13 -3.13 -15.81 -2.91
C PHE A 13 -4.47 -15.22 -3.31
N SER A 14 -4.94 -15.55 -4.50
CA SER A 14 -6.25 -15.13 -4.97
C SER A 14 -6.98 -16.32 -5.59
N TYR A 15 -8.19 -16.55 -5.12
CA TYR A 15 -9.07 -17.60 -5.64
C TYR A 15 -10.50 -17.11 -5.73
N ASN A 16 -11.03 -17.03 -6.95
CA ASN A 16 -12.35 -16.45 -7.23
C ASN A 16 -12.49 -15.05 -6.62
N ASN A 17 -13.30 -14.95 -5.57
CA ASN A 17 -13.57 -13.71 -4.85
C ASN A 17 -12.77 -13.56 -3.56
N TRP A 18 -11.97 -14.57 -3.20
CA TRP A 18 -11.13 -14.57 -2.01
C TRP A 18 -9.74 -14.04 -2.32
N LEU A 19 -9.23 -13.23 -1.43
CA LEU A 19 -7.89 -12.67 -1.47
C LEU A 19 -7.23 -12.95 -0.13
N ALA A 20 -6.00 -13.44 -0.15
CA ALA A 20 -5.19 -13.59 1.04
C ALA A 20 -3.77 -13.10 0.75
N ASN A 21 -3.20 -12.38 1.68
CA ASN A 21 -1.83 -11.89 1.61
C ASN A 21 -1.11 -12.20 2.91
N PHE A 22 0.07 -12.73 2.81
CA PHE A 22 0.97 -12.93 3.92
C PHE A 22 2.28 -12.20 3.65
N THR A 23 2.64 -11.29 4.54
CA THR A 23 3.88 -10.54 4.47
C THR A 23 4.69 -10.77 5.73
N THR A 24 5.94 -11.12 5.57
CA THR A 24 6.90 -11.17 6.67
C THR A 24 8.15 -10.40 6.33
N ILE A 25 8.68 -9.69 7.32
CA ILE A 25 9.90 -8.90 7.21
C ILE A 25 10.86 -9.42 8.27
N THR A 26 12.07 -9.80 7.85
CA THR A 26 13.10 -10.26 8.79
C THR A 26 13.56 -9.14 9.72
N PRO A 27 14.13 -9.48 10.88
CA PRO A 27 14.68 -8.49 11.79
C PRO A 27 15.69 -7.59 11.09
N ARG A 28 15.56 -6.30 11.31
CA ARG A 28 16.47 -5.31 10.76
C ARG A 28 17.53 -4.95 11.78
N ARG A 29 18.75 -4.83 11.31
CA ARG A 29 19.83 -4.20 12.04
C ARG A 29 20.36 -3.06 11.20
N PHE A 30 20.32 -1.88 11.71
CA PHE A 30 20.92 -0.74 11.02
C PHE A 30 21.85 0.02 11.96
N MET A 31 22.92 0.49 11.38
CA MET A 31 23.94 1.23 12.08
C MET A 31 23.91 2.67 11.57
N TYR A 32 23.72 3.60 12.49
CA TYR A 32 23.73 5.01 12.19
C TYR A 32 24.84 5.69 13.03
N GLY A 33 25.97 5.96 12.39
CA GLY A 33 27.15 6.41 13.11
C GLY A 33 27.63 5.38 14.14
N GLU A 34 27.65 5.78 15.41
CA GLU A 34 28.01 4.91 16.54
C GLU A 34 26.81 4.20 17.19
N GLN A 35 25.64 4.29 16.58
CA GLN A 35 24.40 3.72 17.11
C GLN A 35 23.97 2.50 16.30
N LEU A 36 23.80 1.37 16.96
CA LEU A 36 23.23 0.15 16.41
C LEU A 36 21.79 0.00 16.88
N SER A 37 20.87 -0.10 15.94
CA SER A 37 19.46 -0.37 16.21
C SER A 37 19.06 -1.72 15.61
N LYS A 38 18.41 -2.54 16.41
CA LYS A 38 17.88 -3.84 16.01
C LYS A 38 16.39 -3.86 16.25
N SER A 39 15.61 -4.16 15.22
CA SER A 39 14.16 -4.36 15.31
C SER A 39 13.79 -5.83 15.15
N ASP A 40 12.70 -6.23 15.76
CA ASP A 40 12.17 -7.58 15.66
C ASP A 40 11.47 -7.86 14.33
N GLN A 41 11.17 -9.14 14.11
CA GLN A 41 10.45 -9.61 12.94
C GLN A 41 8.99 -9.18 12.98
N MET A 42 8.47 -8.76 11.83
CA MET A 42 7.08 -8.37 11.66
C MET A 42 6.37 -9.34 10.73
N TYR A 43 5.15 -9.68 11.08
CA TYR A 43 4.25 -10.50 10.27
C TYR A 43 2.94 -9.77 10.03
N THR A 44 2.44 -9.88 8.83
CA THR A 44 1.11 -9.36 8.49
C THR A 44 0.37 -10.41 7.70
N ILE A 45 -0.82 -10.77 8.18
CA ILE A 45 -1.72 -11.70 7.50
C ILE A 45 -2.99 -10.93 7.18
N THR A 46 -3.37 -10.90 5.93
CA THR A 46 -4.58 -10.24 5.46
C THR A 46 -5.41 -11.22 4.66
N ALA A 47 -6.67 -11.30 4.95
CA ALA A 47 -7.63 -12.09 4.19
C ALA A 47 -8.80 -11.20 3.80
N GLY A 48 -9.28 -11.33 2.58
CA GLY A 48 -10.36 -10.51 2.06
C GLY A 48 -11.31 -11.29 1.17
N TYR A 49 -12.52 -10.81 1.10
CA TYR A 49 -13.53 -11.26 0.18
C TYR A 49 -14.07 -10.09 -0.62
N LYS A 50 -14.03 -10.21 -1.94
CA LYS A 50 -14.49 -9.17 -2.86
C LYS A 50 -15.63 -9.69 -3.70
N LYS A 51 -16.73 -8.98 -3.69
CA LYS A 51 -17.89 -9.22 -4.56
C LYS A 51 -18.25 -7.93 -5.30
N SER A 52 -19.02 -8.08 -6.37
CA SER A 52 -19.52 -6.91 -7.12
C SER A 52 -20.20 -5.90 -6.19
N GLY A 53 -19.60 -4.71 -6.03
CA GLY A 53 -20.12 -3.62 -5.23
C GLY A 53 -19.65 -3.55 -3.77
N TRP A 54 -19.06 -4.58 -3.20
CA TRP A 54 -18.53 -4.52 -1.86
C TRP A 54 -17.31 -5.42 -1.64
N SER A 55 -16.49 -5.08 -0.69
CA SER A 55 -15.36 -5.90 -0.27
C SER A 55 -15.13 -5.78 1.24
N VAL A 56 -14.79 -6.89 1.84
CA VAL A 56 -14.41 -7.00 3.25
C VAL A 56 -12.98 -7.51 3.32
N MET A 57 -12.16 -6.88 4.11
CA MET A 57 -10.78 -7.28 4.34
C MET A 57 -10.51 -7.28 5.83
N VAL A 58 -9.94 -8.37 6.32
CA VAL A 58 -9.50 -8.54 7.70
C VAL A 58 -8.00 -8.74 7.69
N GLY A 59 -7.30 -7.93 8.44
CA GLY A 59 -5.85 -8.01 8.60
C GLY A 59 -5.46 -8.24 10.06
N VAL A 60 -4.47 -9.06 10.28
CA VAL A 60 -3.86 -9.29 11.60
C VAL A 60 -2.37 -8.96 11.49
N LEU A 61 -1.93 -8.07 12.36
CA LEU A 61 -0.53 -7.69 12.48
C LEU A 61 0.08 -8.44 13.65
N ASN A 62 1.21 -9.09 13.42
CA ASN A 62 1.98 -9.84 14.42
C ASN A 62 1.16 -10.84 15.25
N PRO A 63 0.41 -11.78 14.64
CA PRO A 63 -0.43 -12.73 15.40
C PRO A 63 0.37 -13.67 16.30
N PHE A 64 1.64 -13.91 15.96
CA PHE A 64 2.50 -14.87 16.66
C PHE A 64 3.37 -14.23 17.75
N THR A 65 3.57 -12.92 17.71
CA THR A 65 4.46 -12.20 18.63
C THR A 65 3.67 -11.17 19.43
N SER A 66 3.55 -11.37 20.72
CA SER A 66 2.85 -10.43 21.61
C SER A 66 3.72 -9.24 22.03
N GLU A 67 5.02 -9.39 22.00
CA GLU A 67 5.98 -8.37 22.39
C GLU A 67 6.83 -7.94 21.19
N TYR A 68 7.02 -6.65 21.05
CA TYR A 68 7.94 -6.07 20.07
C TYR A 68 9.13 -5.48 20.80
N LYS A 69 10.32 -5.91 20.45
CA LYS A 69 11.57 -5.51 21.10
C LYS A 69 12.41 -4.69 20.14
N ILE A 70 12.79 -3.50 20.57
CA ILE A 70 13.78 -2.67 19.88
C ILE A 70 15.00 -2.57 20.79
N ASP A 71 16.14 -3.03 20.33
CA ASP A 71 17.42 -2.95 21.05
C ASP A 71 18.29 -1.88 20.39
N ASN A 72 18.52 -0.80 21.08
CA ASN A 72 19.38 0.29 20.64
C ASN A 72 20.66 0.30 21.47
N ARG A 73 21.81 0.21 20.81
CA ARG A 73 23.11 0.31 21.44
C ARG A 73 23.90 1.45 20.85
N SER A 74 24.36 2.35 21.68
CA SER A 74 25.30 3.40 21.30
C SER A 74 26.69 3.08 21.82
N TRP A 75 27.69 3.16 20.96
CA TRP A 75 29.08 2.87 21.26
C TRP A 75 29.92 4.15 21.49
N SER A 76 29.26 5.24 21.85
CA SER A 76 29.98 6.46 22.15
C SER A 76 31.02 6.22 23.26
N SER A 77 32.26 6.59 23.01
CA SER A 77 33.35 6.45 23.97
C SER A 77 33.14 7.30 25.23
N ILE A 78 32.24 8.27 25.20
CA ILE A 78 31.96 9.16 26.32
C ILE A 78 30.80 8.65 27.17
N ASN A 79 29.75 8.07 26.54
CA ASN A 79 28.60 7.50 27.25
C ASN A 79 27.97 6.35 26.43
N PRO A 80 28.33 5.09 26.71
CA PRO A 80 27.67 3.96 26.08
C PRO A 80 26.25 3.83 26.65
N VAL A 81 25.26 4.11 25.84
CA VAL A 81 23.86 3.99 26.22
C VAL A 81 23.27 2.74 25.57
N LYS A 82 22.67 1.88 26.37
CA LYS A 82 21.86 0.74 25.94
C LYS A 82 20.41 1.03 26.31
N SER A 83 19.55 1.13 25.33
CA SER A 83 18.11 1.23 25.58
C SER A 83 17.37 0.06 24.95
N LYS A 84 16.50 -0.58 25.72
CA LYS A 84 15.60 -1.61 25.26
C LYS A 84 14.18 -1.11 25.39
N ILE A 85 13.48 -1.04 24.29
CA ILE A 85 12.07 -0.65 24.26
C ILE A 85 11.25 -1.94 24.09
N HIS A 86 10.42 -2.24 25.06
CA HIS A 86 9.48 -3.34 25.03
C HIS A 86 8.07 -2.77 24.83
N THR A 87 7.38 -3.23 23.81
CA THR A 87 5.99 -2.89 23.58
C THR A 87 5.14 -4.15 23.73
N ASN A 88 4.29 -4.17 24.75
CA ASN A 88 3.45 -5.33 25.06
C ASN A 88 2.21 -5.44 24.14
N HIS A 89 1.93 -4.41 23.35
CA HIS A 89 0.77 -4.35 22.47
C HIS A 89 1.18 -4.42 21.00
N ASN A 90 1.72 -5.56 20.63
CA ASN A 90 2.20 -5.77 19.26
C ASN A 90 1.16 -6.41 18.34
N LYS A 91 0.09 -6.98 18.90
CA LYS A 91 -0.98 -7.61 18.13
C LYS A 91 -2.05 -6.58 17.77
N SER A 92 -2.35 -6.45 16.50
CA SER A 92 -3.39 -5.56 16.00
C SER A 92 -4.27 -6.29 15.00
N VAL A 93 -5.56 -6.07 15.09
CA VAL A 93 -6.55 -6.56 14.14
C VAL A 93 -7.12 -5.36 13.39
N LEU A 94 -7.09 -5.42 12.08
CA LEU A 94 -7.64 -4.40 11.19
C LEU A 94 -8.79 -5.00 10.39
N VAL A 95 -9.92 -4.30 10.38
CA VAL A 95 -11.08 -4.64 9.53
C VAL A 95 -11.33 -3.48 8.59
N LYS A 96 -11.36 -3.75 7.30
CA LYS A 96 -11.64 -2.76 6.27
C LYS A 96 -12.86 -3.18 5.46
N LEU A 97 -13.85 -2.31 5.42
CA LEU A 97 -15.07 -2.47 4.64
C LEU A 97 -15.09 -1.42 3.53
N ASN A 98 -15.23 -1.85 2.30
CA ASN A 98 -15.40 -0.96 1.15
C ASN A 98 -16.75 -1.27 0.49
N PHE A 99 -17.53 -0.22 0.28
CA PHE A 99 -18.78 -0.29 -0.47
C PHE A 99 -18.69 0.63 -1.68
N ASN A 100 -18.97 0.08 -2.84
CA ASN A 100 -19.01 0.83 -4.08
C ASN A 100 -20.49 1.04 -4.46
N LEU A 101 -21.05 2.13 -3.96
CA LEU A 101 -22.42 2.52 -4.26
C LEU A 101 -22.44 3.28 -5.60
N ASN A 102 -22.45 2.56 -6.69
CA ASN A 102 -22.66 3.15 -8.01
C ASN A 102 -24.16 3.42 -8.21
N TYR A 103 -24.71 4.39 -7.48
CA TYR A 103 -25.99 4.99 -7.77
C TYR A 103 -25.78 6.09 -8.83
N GLY A 104 -25.74 5.70 -10.06
CA GLY A 104 -25.69 6.62 -11.19
C GLY A 104 -25.78 5.82 -12.49
N LYS A 105 -26.71 6.19 -13.36
CA LYS A 105 -26.56 5.87 -14.77
C LYS A 105 -25.14 6.26 -15.15
N GLN A 106 -24.33 5.30 -15.53
CA GLN A 106 -23.13 5.63 -16.28
C GLN A 106 -23.62 6.43 -17.49
N SER A 107 -23.52 7.74 -17.38
CA SER A 107 -23.57 8.60 -18.54
C SER A 107 -22.36 8.16 -19.35
N GLY A 108 -22.61 7.31 -20.33
CA GLY A 108 -21.59 6.98 -21.30
C GLY A 108 -21.05 8.30 -21.79
N ASN A 109 -19.78 8.55 -21.62
CA ASN A 109 -19.10 9.61 -22.30
C ASN A 109 -19.31 9.35 -23.78
N ASN A 110 -20.38 9.86 -24.32
CA ASN A 110 -20.50 10.07 -25.73
C ASN A 110 -19.43 11.09 -26.07
N TYR A 111 -18.24 10.62 -26.31
CA TYR A 111 -17.28 11.38 -27.07
C TYR A 111 -17.97 11.63 -28.41
N LYS A 112 -18.64 12.77 -28.52
CA LYS A 112 -18.92 13.34 -29.83
C LYS A 112 -17.55 13.52 -30.47
N CYS A 113 -17.15 12.57 -31.29
CA CYS A 113 -16.14 12.82 -32.28
C CYS A 113 -16.66 14.01 -33.08
N LEU A 114 -16.17 15.16 -32.80
CA LEU A 114 -16.30 16.31 -33.67
C LEU A 114 -15.56 15.90 -34.95
N ASN A 115 -16.33 15.47 -35.91
CA ASN A 115 -15.84 15.17 -37.24
C ASN A 115 -15.45 16.52 -37.85
N ASN A 116 -14.19 16.90 -37.72
CA ASN A 116 -13.60 18.11 -38.27
C ASN A 116 -13.43 18.03 -39.80
N ASN A 117 -14.23 17.21 -40.46
CA ASN A 117 -14.30 17.14 -41.90
C ASN A 117 -15.33 18.14 -42.48
N ASP A 118 -15.61 19.21 -41.76
CA ASP A 118 -16.28 20.36 -42.37
C ASP A 118 -15.33 21.03 -43.33
N THR A 119 -15.33 20.57 -44.56
CA THR A 119 -14.72 21.24 -45.71
C THR A 119 -15.50 22.50 -46.14
N ASP A 120 -16.53 22.83 -45.38
CA ASP A 120 -17.27 24.07 -45.54
C ASP A 120 -16.54 25.17 -44.76
N SER A 121 -15.68 25.84 -45.42
CA SER A 121 -14.88 26.94 -44.88
C SER A 121 -15.68 28.20 -44.53
N GLY A 122 -17.01 28.13 -44.48
CA GLY A 122 -17.84 29.25 -44.04
C GLY A 122 -17.58 30.60 -44.75
N ILE A 123 -16.76 30.60 -45.77
CA ILE A 123 -16.49 31.78 -46.59
C ILE A 123 -17.66 31.88 -47.55
N MET A 124 -18.57 32.80 -47.26
CA MET A 124 -19.58 33.22 -48.22
C MET A 124 -18.86 33.57 -49.53
N GLN A 125 -19.04 32.72 -50.52
CA GLN A 125 -18.70 33.12 -51.90
C GLN A 125 -19.66 34.25 -52.26
N GLY A 126 -19.08 35.45 -52.29
CA GLY A 126 -19.76 36.62 -52.77
C GLY A 126 -20.32 36.37 -54.18
N THR A 127 -21.62 36.45 -54.30
CA THR A 127 -22.35 36.38 -55.57
C THR A 127 -21.77 37.44 -56.51
N LYS A 128 -21.04 37.05 -57.52
CA LYS A 128 -20.73 37.92 -58.64
C LYS A 128 -22.01 37.92 -59.52
N ASN A 129 -22.79 38.95 -59.34
CA ASN A 129 -23.78 39.29 -60.33
C ASN A 129 -23.07 40.12 -61.45
N LEU A 130 -23.09 39.57 -62.62
CA LEU A 130 -23.03 40.27 -63.88
C LEU A 130 -24.16 39.77 -64.73
#